data_e3317f4e6a1ceb0be1870760aa4a9e82
#
_entry.id   e3317f4e6a1ceb0be1870760aa4a9e82
#
_cell.length_a   1.000
_cell.length_b   1.000
_cell.length_c   1.000
_cell.angle_alpha   90.00
_cell.angle_beta   90.00
_cell.angle_gamma   90.00
#
_symmetry.space_group_name_H-M   'P 1'
#
loop_
_entity.id
_entity.type
_entity.pdbx_description
1 polymer ?
#
loop_
_entity_poly.entity_id
_entity_poly.type
_entity_poly.pdbx_seq_one_letter_code
_entity_poly.pdbx_strand_id
1 'polypeptide(L)'
;MNKITEPKEILKLIKMLTPRTLPRLEYLSREDLSLSDVREGGIRDGARLTADLRYPRPDALPLGAENDHGEIEMLGDVEATHWYVEAEGVTWHFVTTGDPSNEPFVLVHGFPESWYTFHNQMRDLSDRYYCIGVDVIGNGQSDKRLDLDYRYSTIAASLGALLDALGIETFNLGGHDRGAVISDHLLNVEGMQARVLRYVRMQQSANEPHGDPKPPHKLFASSWFPQLMKWTGFPRVAYAASAYRVEDIEPKVLARLGYECKYAGIAEASTRQFHTTSLEQELADRHEVLFGKMTMPVLFLQGNRDPGQHPEEYEYTPNFVANGRVQFIDGNHFFQLCAPEATTEAMRTFLSTPTADRG
;
A
#
# COMPACT_ATOMS: atom_id res chain seq x y z
N MET A 1 -6.70 -21.51 16.35
CA MET A 1 -5.54 -21.78 15.49
C MET A 1 -5.92 -22.88 14.49
N ASN A 2 -6.56 -22.52 13.38
CA ASN A 2 -6.83 -23.50 12.33
C ASN A 2 -5.61 -23.58 11.41
N LYS A 3 -4.81 -24.65 11.61
CA LYS A 3 -3.70 -24.98 10.72
C LYS A 3 -4.30 -25.31 9.33
N ILE A 4 -3.87 -24.60 8.28
CA ILE A 4 -3.96 -25.14 6.92
C ILE A 4 -2.97 -26.32 6.87
N THR A 5 -3.43 -27.47 7.31
CA THR A 5 -2.66 -28.72 7.27
C THR A 5 -3.28 -29.73 6.31
N GLU A 6 -4.39 -29.35 5.66
CA GLU A 6 -5.06 -30.23 4.71
C GLU A 6 -4.49 -30.01 3.30
N PRO A 7 -3.87 -31.04 2.70
CA PRO A 7 -3.42 -30.99 1.30
C PRO A 7 -4.49 -30.55 0.30
N LYS A 8 -5.77 -30.76 0.64
CA LYS A 8 -6.94 -30.37 -0.17
C LYS A 8 -7.12 -28.84 -0.28
N GLU A 9 -6.77 -28.07 0.75
CA GLU A 9 -6.86 -26.60 0.73
C GLU A 9 -5.74 -26.00 -0.13
N ILE A 10 -4.52 -26.55 -0.01
CA ILE A 10 -3.39 -26.20 -0.88
C ILE A 10 -3.73 -26.56 -2.34
N LEU A 11 -4.33 -27.72 -2.59
CA LEU A 11 -4.73 -28.14 -3.93
C LEU A 11 -5.83 -27.23 -4.53
N LYS A 12 -6.76 -26.74 -3.70
CA LYS A 12 -7.75 -25.74 -4.12
C LYS A 12 -7.09 -24.40 -4.51
N LEU A 13 -6.12 -23.94 -3.72
CA LEU A 13 -5.38 -22.72 -4.01
C LEU A 13 -4.56 -22.88 -5.32
N ILE A 14 -3.86 -24.00 -5.48
CA ILE A 14 -3.13 -24.32 -6.70
C ILE A 14 -4.11 -24.39 -7.90
N LYS A 15 -5.27 -25.00 -7.76
CA LYS A 15 -6.29 -25.04 -8.82
C LYS A 15 -6.92 -23.69 -9.14
N MET A 16 -7.07 -22.80 -8.18
CA MET A 16 -7.50 -21.42 -8.43
C MET A 16 -6.43 -20.61 -9.19
N LEU A 17 -5.17 -20.86 -8.89
CA LEU A 17 -4.04 -20.10 -9.48
C LEU A 17 -3.62 -20.64 -10.86
N THR A 18 -3.74 -21.96 -11.11
CA THR A 18 -3.04 -22.63 -12.22
C THR A 18 -3.51 -22.28 -13.64
N PRO A 19 -4.78 -22.17 -14.00
CA PRO A 19 -5.17 -21.97 -15.40
C PRO A 19 -4.93 -20.57 -15.95
N ARG A 20 -4.91 -19.57 -15.05
CA ARG A 20 -4.76 -18.14 -15.43
C ARG A 20 -3.38 -17.59 -15.12
N THR A 21 -2.64 -18.23 -14.24
CA THR A 21 -1.39 -17.73 -13.64
C THR A 21 -0.16 -18.22 -14.38
N LEU A 22 -0.16 -19.43 -14.97
CA LEU A 22 1.00 -20.00 -15.65
C LEU A 22 1.53 -19.15 -16.82
N PRO A 23 0.69 -18.69 -17.77
CA PRO A 23 1.19 -17.84 -18.86
C PRO A 23 1.72 -16.49 -18.36
N ARG A 24 1.18 -15.99 -17.25
CA ARG A 24 1.59 -14.72 -16.64
C ARG A 24 2.88 -14.88 -15.82
N LEU A 25 3.10 -16.05 -15.21
CA LEU A 25 4.37 -16.38 -14.56
C LEU A 25 5.49 -16.54 -15.59
N GLU A 26 5.20 -17.08 -16.79
CA GLU A 26 6.15 -17.09 -17.91
C GLU A 26 6.55 -15.66 -18.32
N TYR A 27 5.57 -14.75 -18.43
CA TYR A 27 5.84 -13.33 -18.67
C TYR A 27 6.73 -12.71 -17.58
N LEU A 28 6.42 -12.97 -16.30
CA LEU A 28 7.16 -12.45 -15.15
C LEU A 28 8.52 -13.14 -14.92
N SER A 29 8.80 -14.25 -15.61
CA SER A 29 10.09 -14.99 -15.53
C SER A 29 11.04 -14.69 -16.67
N ARG A 30 10.69 -13.78 -17.57
CA ARG A 30 11.55 -13.39 -18.71
C ARG A 30 12.86 -12.79 -18.20
N GLU A 31 13.92 -12.94 -19.01
CA GLU A 31 15.26 -12.45 -18.66
C GLU A 31 15.31 -10.93 -18.46
N ASP A 32 14.49 -10.18 -19.22
CA ASP A 32 14.31 -8.73 -19.07
C ASP A 32 13.69 -8.29 -17.74
N LEU A 33 13.22 -9.25 -16.92
CA LEU A 33 12.70 -9.05 -15.57
C LEU A 33 13.65 -9.61 -14.48
N SER A 34 14.88 -9.94 -14.84
CA SER A 34 15.82 -10.54 -13.90
C SER A 34 16.23 -9.53 -12.83
N LEU A 35 16.34 -10.04 -11.59
CA LEU A 35 16.79 -9.21 -10.45
C LEU A 35 18.27 -8.80 -10.56
N SER A 36 19.07 -9.45 -11.43
CA SER A 36 20.43 -9.04 -11.73
C SER A 36 20.45 -7.68 -12.43
N ASP A 37 19.55 -7.46 -13.39
CA ASP A 37 19.48 -6.21 -14.14
C ASP A 37 19.05 -5.04 -13.27
N VAL A 38 18.18 -5.30 -12.28
CA VAL A 38 17.78 -4.32 -11.27
C VAL A 38 18.96 -3.92 -10.38
N ARG A 39 19.89 -4.85 -10.09
CA ARG A 39 21.09 -4.57 -9.27
C ARG A 39 22.20 -3.86 -10.06
N GLU A 40 22.40 -4.21 -11.33
CA GLU A 40 23.49 -3.70 -12.17
C GLU A 40 23.13 -2.41 -12.90
N GLY A 41 21.84 -2.22 -13.23
CA GLY A 41 21.35 -1.04 -13.97
C GLY A 41 20.93 0.15 -13.08
N GLY A 42 20.99 -0.03 -11.75
CA GLY A 42 20.45 0.96 -10.81
C GLY A 42 18.92 0.84 -10.70
N ILE A 43 18.46 0.52 -9.50
CA ILE A 43 17.00 0.47 -9.20
C ILE A 43 16.40 1.87 -9.31
N ARG A 44 17.24 2.90 -9.23
CA ARG A 44 16.85 4.29 -9.14
C ARG A 44 17.53 5.09 -10.24
N ASP A 45 16.70 5.64 -11.09
CA ASP A 45 17.18 6.52 -12.15
C ASP A 45 17.66 7.85 -11.57
N GLY A 46 18.88 8.28 -11.93
CA GLY A 46 19.43 9.60 -11.56
C GLY A 46 19.69 9.81 -10.08
N ALA A 47 19.94 8.74 -9.30
CA ALA A 47 20.17 8.81 -7.87
C ALA A 47 21.31 9.78 -7.49
N ARG A 48 21.02 10.73 -6.59
CA ARG A 48 21.94 11.71 -6.03
C ARG A 48 21.50 12.15 -4.64
N LEU A 49 22.43 12.65 -3.82
CA LEU A 49 22.06 13.19 -2.51
C LEU A 49 21.50 14.62 -2.64
N THR A 50 20.46 14.92 -1.85
CA THR A 50 19.97 16.28 -1.69
C THR A 50 20.98 17.13 -0.91
N ALA A 51 21.09 18.40 -1.28
CA ALA A 51 21.90 19.37 -0.55
C ALA A 51 21.21 19.85 0.74
N ASP A 52 19.89 19.71 0.83
CA ASP A 52 19.08 20.17 1.96
C ASP A 52 18.35 18.99 2.61
N LEU A 53 18.79 18.62 3.81
CA LEU A 53 18.16 17.57 4.61
C LEU A 53 17.00 18.16 5.42
N ARG A 54 15.79 18.03 4.90
CA ARG A 54 14.56 18.49 5.56
C ARG A 54 14.31 17.79 6.90
N TYR A 55 14.66 16.52 6.97
CA TYR A 55 14.50 15.71 8.19
C TYR A 55 15.87 15.24 8.67
N PRO A 56 16.14 15.25 9.99
CA PRO A 56 17.38 14.73 10.52
C PRO A 56 17.44 13.20 10.31
N ARG A 57 18.63 12.71 9.95
CA ARG A 57 18.85 11.29 9.80
C ARG A 57 18.79 10.59 11.16
N PRO A 58 18.06 9.46 11.30
CA PRO A 58 18.09 8.64 12.51
C PRO A 58 19.50 8.07 12.79
N ASP A 59 19.82 7.86 14.07
CA ASP A 59 21.10 7.27 14.49
C ASP A 59 21.28 5.85 13.97
N ALA A 60 20.18 5.08 13.85
CA ALA A 60 20.18 3.74 13.32
C ALA A 60 19.06 3.56 12.28
N LEU A 61 19.36 2.82 11.21
CA LEU A 61 18.40 2.48 10.18
C LEU A 61 17.81 1.08 10.41
N PRO A 62 16.58 0.84 9.94
CA PRO A 62 15.94 -0.47 10.03
C PRO A 62 16.72 -1.58 9.33
N LEU A 63 16.46 -2.81 9.72
CA LEU A 63 17.01 -3.99 9.04
C LEU A 63 16.59 -4.01 7.57
N GLY A 64 17.57 -4.14 6.67
CA GLY A 64 17.35 -4.18 5.23
C GLY A 64 17.07 -2.82 4.58
N ALA A 65 17.27 -1.70 5.29
CA ALA A 65 17.26 -0.38 4.71
C ALA A 65 18.49 -0.15 3.82
N GLU A 66 18.34 0.59 2.72
CA GLU A 66 19.41 0.83 1.74
C GLU A 66 20.30 2.02 2.06
N ASN A 67 20.03 2.71 3.19
CA ASN A 67 20.83 3.85 3.63
C ASN A 67 20.75 5.07 2.69
N ASP A 68 19.60 5.30 2.14
CA ASP A 68 19.29 6.29 1.10
C ASP A 68 18.66 7.58 1.64
N HIS A 69 18.82 7.88 2.93
CA HIS A 69 18.30 9.11 3.54
C HIS A 69 18.85 10.37 2.85
N GLY A 70 17.94 11.18 2.30
CA GLY A 70 18.26 12.35 1.48
C GLY A 70 18.66 12.00 0.05
N GLU A 71 18.56 10.75 -0.38
CA GLU A 71 18.78 10.38 -1.78
C GLU A 71 17.57 10.80 -2.62
N ILE A 72 17.85 11.38 -3.76
CA ILE A 72 16.87 11.73 -4.78
C ILE A 72 16.98 10.70 -5.90
N GLU A 73 15.86 10.11 -6.28
CA GLU A 73 15.73 9.38 -7.55
C GLU A 73 14.77 10.11 -8.49
N MET A 74 14.78 9.78 -9.76
CA MET A 74 13.93 10.41 -10.76
C MET A 74 12.74 9.49 -11.11
N LEU A 75 11.54 10.01 -10.94
CA LEU A 75 10.31 9.41 -11.47
C LEU A 75 9.94 10.15 -12.78
N GLY A 76 10.55 9.73 -13.90
CA GLY A 76 10.53 10.54 -15.12
C GLY A 76 11.32 11.83 -14.94
N ASP A 77 10.64 12.97 -14.98
CA ASP A 77 11.21 14.30 -14.77
C ASP A 77 10.99 14.86 -13.34
N VAL A 78 10.34 14.08 -12.46
CA VAL A 78 10.04 14.50 -11.09
C VAL A 78 11.03 13.90 -10.09
N GLU A 79 11.53 14.73 -9.20
CA GLU A 79 12.40 14.33 -8.10
C GLU A 79 11.60 13.65 -6.99
N ALA A 80 12.05 12.47 -6.58
CA ALA A 80 11.54 11.72 -5.45
C ALA A 80 12.62 11.55 -4.40
N THR A 81 12.41 12.08 -3.21
CA THR A 81 13.44 12.11 -2.16
C THR A 81 13.10 11.11 -1.06
N HIS A 82 14.07 10.29 -0.69
CA HIS A 82 13.96 9.26 0.35
C HIS A 82 14.27 9.82 1.74
N TRP A 83 13.47 9.43 2.72
CA TRP A 83 13.59 9.89 4.10
C TRP A 83 13.39 8.76 5.09
N TYR A 84 14.09 8.84 6.21
CA TYR A 84 13.82 8.05 7.42
C TYR A 84 13.56 9.01 8.57
N VAL A 85 12.50 8.77 9.31
CA VAL A 85 12.16 9.51 10.53
C VAL A 85 11.78 8.53 11.61
N GLU A 86 12.33 8.72 12.81
CA GLU A 86 11.90 8.01 14.00
C GLU A 86 10.71 8.74 14.64
N ALA A 87 9.64 7.99 14.89
CA ALA A 87 8.48 8.47 15.62
C ALA A 87 8.07 7.41 16.65
N GLU A 88 8.07 7.78 17.92
CA GLU A 88 7.70 6.91 19.06
C GLU A 88 8.41 5.55 19.05
N GLY A 89 9.71 5.54 18.78
CA GLY A 89 10.56 4.35 18.80
C GLY A 89 10.41 3.44 17.58
N VAL A 90 9.76 3.90 16.52
CA VAL A 90 9.61 3.22 15.23
C VAL A 90 10.23 4.08 14.14
N THR A 91 11.12 3.52 13.35
CA THR A 91 11.70 4.21 12.20
C THR A 91 10.89 3.92 10.95
N TRP A 92 10.32 4.97 10.40
CA TRP A 92 9.59 4.96 9.13
C TRP A 92 10.49 5.38 7.98
N HIS A 93 10.40 4.67 6.87
CA HIS A 93 10.85 5.12 5.57
C HIS A 93 9.67 5.66 4.76
N PHE A 94 9.89 6.76 4.07
CA PHE A 94 8.92 7.32 3.14
C PHE A 94 9.64 8.10 2.04
N VAL A 95 8.93 8.31 0.95
CA VAL A 95 9.43 9.06 -0.20
C VAL A 95 8.49 10.22 -0.49
N THR A 96 9.06 11.35 -0.88
CA THR A 96 8.28 12.56 -1.16
C THR A 96 8.53 13.06 -2.58
N THR A 97 7.47 13.59 -3.20
CA THR A 97 7.52 14.33 -4.47
C THR A 97 6.72 15.63 -4.36
N GLY A 98 7.03 16.60 -5.21
CA GLY A 98 6.33 17.88 -5.24
C GLY A 98 6.84 18.89 -4.22
N ASP A 99 6.27 20.08 -4.26
CA ASP A 99 6.66 21.18 -3.36
C ASP A 99 6.07 20.95 -1.96
N PRO A 100 6.92 21.00 -0.90
CA PRO A 100 6.46 20.85 0.49
C PRO A 100 5.48 21.93 0.96
N SER A 101 5.32 23.02 0.24
CA SER A 101 4.31 24.05 0.52
C SER A 101 2.92 23.72 -0.03
N ASN A 102 2.82 22.72 -0.90
CA ASN A 102 1.56 22.23 -1.42
C ASN A 102 0.79 21.41 -0.38
N GLU A 103 -0.51 21.23 -0.63
CA GLU A 103 -1.37 20.40 0.21
C GLU A 103 -0.86 18.95 0.26
N PRO A 104 -0.61 18.37 1.46
CA PRO A 104 -0.06 17.03 1.58
C PRO A 104 -1.03 15.95 1.10
N PHE A 105 -0.49 14.93 0.42
CA PHE A 105 -1.19 13.72 0.06
C PHE A 105 -0.43 12.49 0.53
N VAL A 106 -0.90 11.88 1.61
CA VAL A 106 -0.29 10.70 2.24
C VAL A 106 -0.83 9.44 1.56
N LEU A 107 0.07 8.60 1.06
CA LEU A 107 -0.23 7.38 0.31
C LEU A 107 0.28 6.16 1.09
N VAL A 108 -0.66 5.24 1.42
CA VAL A 108 -0.42 4.06 2.24
C VAL A 108 -0.66 2.81 1.38
N HIS A 109 0.40 2.06 1.12
CA HIS A 109 0.35 0.87 0.27
C HIS A 109 -0.20 -0.36 1.00
N GLY A 110 -0.52 -1.39 0.22
CA GLY A 110 -1.02 -2.67 0.69
C GLY A 110 0.03 -3.78 0.79
N PHE A 111 -0.44 -5.00 0.72
CA PHE A 111 0.38 -6.21 0.78
C PHE A 111 0.38 -6.92 -0.59
N PRO A 112 1.50 -7.38 -1.07
CA PRO A 112 2.90 -7.21 -0.64
C PRO A 112 3.60 -6.10 -1.43
N GLU A 113 3.47 -4.87 -0.99
CA GLU A 113 3.91 -3.70 -1.73
C GLU A 113 4.91 -2.84 -0.93
N SER A 114 5.32 -1.72 -1.52
CA SER A 114 6.07 -0.61 -0.95
C SER A 114 5.44 0.71 -1.43
N TRP A 115 5.99 1.85 -1.00
CA TRP A 115 5.61 3.17 -1.50
C TRP A 115 5.61 3.24 -3.03
N TYR A 116 6.49 2.47 -3.68
CA TYR A 116 6.70 2.49 -5.14
C TYR A 116 5.47 2.04 -5.95
N THR A 117 4.51 1.38 -5.33
CA THR A 117 3.23 1.07 -5.98
C THR A 117 2.49 2.33 -6.46
N PHE A 118 2.78 3.48 -5.85
CA PHE A 118 2.19 4.79 -6.20
C PHE A 118 3.11 5.70 -7.01
N HIS A 119 4.23 5.20 -7.52
CA HIS A 119 5.24 6.03 -8.20
C HIS A 119 4.67 6.88 -9.34
N ASN A 120 3.71 6.34 -10.12
CA ASN A 120 3.03 7.08 -11.19
C ASN A 120 2.16 8.21 -10.61
N GLN A 121 1.35 7.92 -9.58
CA GLN A 121 0.47 8.90 -8.95
C GLN A 121 1.28 9.99 -8.24
N MET A 122 2.38 9.61 -7.58
CA MET A 122 3.29 10.56 -6.93
C MET A 122 3.97 11.47 -7.94
N ARG A 123 4.41 10.93 -9.10
CA ARG A 123 4.95 11.72 -10.20
C ARG A 123 3.91 12.71 -10.74
N ASP A 124 2.74 12.20 -11.13
CA ASP A 124 1.77 12.96 -11.91
C ASP A 124 0.94 13.95 -11.08
N LEU A 125 0.89 13.77 -9.75
CA LEU A 125 0.20 14.68 -8.83
C LEU A 125 1.13 15.69 -8.16
N SER A 126 2.45 15.55 -8.31
CA SER A 126 3.46 16.41 -7.69
C SER A 126 3.39 17.88 -8.11
N ASP A 127 2.73 18.18 -9.22
CA ASP A 127 2.48 19.54 -9.69
C ASP A 127 1.56 20.35 -8.78
N ARG A 128 0.75 19.69 -7.94
CA ARG A 128 -0.26 20.33 -7.08
C ARG A 128 -0.23 19.85 -5.63
N TYR A 129 0.35 18.69 -5.37
CA TYR A 129 0.36 18.06 -4.05
C TYR A 129 1.77 17.75 -3.60
N TYR A 130 1.99 17.88 -2.32
CA TYR A 130 3.16 17.29 -1.67
C TYR A 130 2.84 15.82 -1.38
N CYS A 131 3.20 14.93 -2.30
CA CYS A 131 2.94 13.50 -2.15
C CYS A 131 3.94 12.86 -1.18
N ILE A 132 3.42 12.05 -0.25
CA ILE A 132 4.20 11.35 0.77
C ILE A 132 3.82 9.86 0.68
N GLY A 133 4.64 9.06 0.01
CA GLY A 133 4.46 7.61 -0.08
C GLY A 133 5.20 6.93 1.06
N VAL A 134 4.47 6.34 2.02
CA VAL A 134 5.10 5.67 3.18
C VAL A 134 5.33 4.20 2.90
N ASP A 135 6.43 3.64 3.39
CA ASP A 135 6.58 2.20 3.56
C ASP A 135 5.93 1.79 4.88
N VAL A 136 4.88 0.97 4.80
CA VAL A 136 4.17 0.50 5.99
C VAL A 136 5.09 -0.36 6.86
N ILE A 137 5.03 -0.20 8.17
CA ILE A 137 5.79 -1.01 9.15
C ILE A 137 5.71 -2.50 8.77
N GLY A 138 6.85 -3.15 8.74
CA GLY A 138 6.98 -4.54 8.28
C GLY A 138 7.21 -4.72 6.78
N ASN A 139 7.15 -3.63 6.00
CA ASN A 139 7.34 -3.63 4.54
C ASN A 139 8.41 -2.61 4.14
N GLY A 140 8.81 -2.66 2.88
CA GLY A 140 9.78 -1.73 2.30
C GLY A 140 11.01 -1.55 3.17
N GLN A 141 11.40 -0.33 3.40
CA GLN A 141 12.57 0.04 4.19
C GLN A 141 12.23 0.51 5.61
N SER A 142 10.96 0.55 6.00
CA SER A 142 10.53 0.86 7.37
C SER A 142 10.90 -0.25 8.37
N ASP A 143 10.70 0.01 9.65
CA ASP A 143 11.02 -0.91 10.74
C ASP A 143 10.33 -2.27 10.56
N LYS A 144 11.10 -3.34 10.79
CA LYS A 144 10.70 -4.74 10.60
C LYS A 144 10.99 -5.60 11.84
N ARG A 145 11.19 -4.96 13.00
CA ARG A 145 11.44 -5.68 14.26
C ARG A 145 10.24 -6.57 14.62
N LEU A 146 10.51 -7.82 15.00
CA LEU A 146 9.46 -8.79 15.28
C LEU A 146 8.81 -8.64 16.66
N ASP A 147 9.34 -7.78 17.51
CA ASP A 147 8.79 -7.39 18.81
C ASP A 147 7.77 -6.23 18.72
N LEU A 148 7.62 -5.62 17.55
CA LEU A 148 6.58 -4.63 17.32
C LEU A 148 5.18 -5.26 17.32
N ASP A 149 4.20 -4.45 17.66
CA ASP A 149 2.79 -4.82 17.55
C ASP A 149 2.28 -4.52 16.14
N TYR A 150 1.94 -5.57 15.40
CA TYR A 150 1.48 -5.52 14.02
C TYR A 150 -0.05 -5.45 13.86
N ARG A 151 -0.80 -5.13 14.91
CA ARG A 151 -2.22 -4.84 14.77
C ARG A 151 -2.41 -3.59 13.91
N TYR A 152 -3.41 -3.59 13.06
CA TYR A 152 -3.67 -2.44 12.15
C TYR A 152 -3.91 -1.15 12.93
N SER A 153 -4.59 -1.22 14.07
CA SER A 153 -4.79 -0.06 14.96
C SER A 153 -3.48 0.50 15.51
N THR A 154 -2.51 -0.36 15.86
CA THR A 154 -1.20 0.07 16.35
C THR A 154 -0.35 0.67 15.23
N ILE A 155 -0.35 0.05 14.04
CA ILE A 155 0.33 0.60 12.85
C ILE A 155 -0.27 1.97 12.50
N ALA A 156 -1.59 2.10 12.55
CA ALA A 156 -2.28 3.37 12.28
C ALA A 156 -1.94 4.46 13.29
N ALA A 157 -1.89 4.13 14.58
CA ALA A 157 -1.46 5.08 15.63
C ALA A 157 0.01 5.52 15.38
N SER A 158 0.90 4.60 15.04
CA SER A 158 2.29 4.91 14.70
C SER A 158 2.41 5.76 13.42
N LEU A 159 1.52 5.57 12.42
CA LEU A 159 1.44 6.45 11.26
C LEU A 159 0.99 7.86 11.68
N GLY A 160 0.06 7.97 12.61
CA GLY A 160 -0.33 9.25 13.21
C GLY A 160 0.86 9.97 13.85
N ALA A 161 1.66 9.25 14.64
CA ALA A 161 2.88 9.79 15.26
C ALA A 161 3.93 10.21 14.20
N LEU A 162 4.06 9.48 13.09
CA LEU A 162 4.88 9.91 11.97
C LEU A 162 4.40 11.25 11.42
N LEU A 163 3.09 11.40 11.15
CA LEU A 163 2.53 12.65 10.61
C LEU A 163 2.75 13.83 11.56
N ASP A 164 2.71 13.60 12.88
CA ASP A 164 3.04 14.60 13.88
C ASP A 164 4.52 14.99 13.83
N ALA A 165 5.42 14.00 13.75
CA ALA A 165 6.85 14.22 13.61
C ALA A 165 7.23 14.98 12.33
N LEU A 166 6.44 14.82 11.26
CA LEU A 166 6.60 15.54 10.00
C LEU A 166 5.99 16.96 10.03
N GLY A 167 5.22 17.30 11.07
CA GLY A 167 4.51 18.58 11.14
C GLY A 167 3.33 18.69 10.16
N ILE A 168 2.74 17.57 9.77
CA ILE A 168 1.61 17.53 8.83
C ILE A 168 0.31 17.73 9.60
N GLU A 169 -0.21 18.94 9.62
CA GLU A 169 -1.45 19.28 10.37
C GLU A 169 -2.71 18.79 9.66
N THR A 170 -2.80 18.97 8.34
CA THR A 170 -3.92 18.51 7.52
C THR A 170 -3.40 17.87 6.23
N PHE A 171 -4.11 16.85 5.72
CA PHE A 171 -3.67 16.09 4.56
C PHE A 171 -4.82 15.41 3.84
N ASN A 172 -4.60 15.09 2.56
CA ASN A 172 -5.39 14.09 1.86
C ASN A 172 -4.81 12.70 2.16
N LEU A 173 -5.67 11.70 2.21
CA LEU A 173 -5.30 10.33 2.53
C LEU A 173 -5.60 9.43 1.33
N GLY A 174 -4.65 8.56 0.96
CA GLY A 174 -4.83 7.50 -0.02
C GLY A 174 -4.40 6.17 0.56
N GLY A 175 -5.28 5.18 0.56
CA GLY A 175 -4.95 3.83 1.05
C GLY A 175 -5.35 2.76 0.05
N HIS A 176 -4.44 1.83 -0.27
CA HIS A 176 -4.68 0.71 -1.17
C HIS A 176 -4.59 -0.62 -0.41
N ASP A 177 -5.52 -1.56 -0.66
CA ASP A 177 -5.55 -2.89 -0.04
C ASP A 177 -5.40 -2.82 1.49
N ARG A 178 -4.36 -3.39 2.09
CA ARG A 178 -4.09 -3.29 3.55
C ARG A 178 -3.78 -1.86 3.99
N GLY A 179 -3.26 -1.03 3.10
CA GLY A 179 -3.12 0.40 3.36
C GLY A 179 -4.45 1.11 3.56
N ALA A 180 -5.51 0.68 2.88
CA ALA A 180 -6.86 1.18 3.14
C ALA A 180 -7.37 0.76 4.53
N VAL A 181 -7.05 -0.47 4.98
CA VAL A 181 -7.37 -0.94 6.35
C VAL A 181 -6.66 -0.08 7.40
N ILE A 182 -5.35 0.16 7.23
CA ILE A 182 -4.57 1.02 8.13
C ILE A 182 -5.14 2.44 8.13
N SER A 183 -5.49 2.96 6.96
CA SER A 183 -6.11 4.29 6.82
C SER A 183 -7.47 4.38 7.50
N ASP A 184 -8.29 3.34 7.42
CA ASP A 184 -9.57 3.26 8.14
C ASP A 184 -9.32 3.34 9.67
N HIS A 185 -8.32 2.59 10.18
CA HIS A 185 -7.94 2.65 11.60
C HIS A 185 -7.32 4.00 12.00
N LEU A 186 -6.61 4.68 11.09
CA LEU A 186 -6.07 6.02 11.35
C LEU A 186 -7.18 7.02 11.65
N LEU A 187 -8.33 6.90 11.00
CA LEU A 187 -9.49 7.73 11.27
C LEU A 187 -10.12 7.50 12.66
N ASN A 188 -9.76 6.40 13.33
CA ASN A 188 -10.13 6.13 14.73
C ASN A 188 -9.16 6.71 15.75
N VAL A 189 -7.95 7.10 15.33
CA VAL A 189 -7.00 7.77 16.20
C VAL A 189 -7.55 9.17 16.55
N GLU A 190 -7.51 9.53 17.82
CA GLU A 190 -8.05 10.80 18.32
C GLU A 190 -7.51 12.00 17.53
N GLY A 191 -8.41 12.85 17.06
CA GLY A 191 -8.08 14.05 16.28
C GLY A 191 -7.75 13.81 14.80
N MET A 192 -7.39 12.59 14.37
CA MET A 192 -6.92 12.33 13.00
C MET A 192 -8.01 12.56 11.95
N GLN A 193 -9.26 12.22 12.25
CA GLN A 193 -10.34 12.43 11.28
C GLN A 193 -10.51 13.91 10.91
N ALA A 194 -10.32 14.82 11.88
CA ALA A 194 -10.39 16.25 11.64
C ALA A 194 -9.23 16.78 10.79
N ARG A 195 -8.13 16.03 10.65
CA ARG A 195 -6.96 16.38 9.85
C ARG A 195 -7.08 15.91 8.39
N VAL A 196 -7.91 14.88 8.12
CA VAL A 196 -8.08 14.35 6.76
C VAL A 196 -9.02 15.23 5.94
N LEU A 197 -8.50 15.83 4.86
CA LEU A 197 -9.24 16.71 3.96
C LEU A 197 -10.16 15.91 3.04
N ARG A 198 -9.62 14.85 2.41
CA ARG A 198 -10.32 13.92 1.51
C ARG A 198 -9.66 12.56 1.63
N TYR A 199 -10.42 11.51 1.39
CA TYR A 199 -9.90 10.13 1.45
C TYR A 199 -10.17 9.39 0.14
N VAL A 200 -9.09 8.92 -0.52
CA VAL A 200 -9.13 7.99 -1.65
C VAL A 200 -8.91 6.58 -1.11
N ARG A 201 -9.96 5.81 -1.02
CA ARG A 201 -9.95 4.44 -0.50
C ARG A 201 -9.98 3.45 -1.65
N MET A 202 -8.89 2.66 -1.80
CA MET A 202 -8.66 1.85 -2.99
C MET A 202 -8.68 0.36 -2.68
N GLN A 203 -9.35 -0.39 -3.53
CA GLN A 203 -9.33 -1.86 -3.65
C GLN A 203 -9.41 -2.59 -2.31
N GLN A 204 -10.34 -2.21 -1.47
CA GLN A 204 -10.63 -2.90 -0.22
C GLN A 204 -12.13 -2.87 0.04
N SER A 205 -12.75 -4.04 0.13
CA SER A 205 -14.18 -4.16 0.45
C SER A 205 -14.50 -3.53 1.81
N ALA A 206 -15.66 -2.90 1.89
CA ALA A 206 -16.19 -2.32 3.12
C ALA A 206 -17.35 -3.15 3.71
N ASN A 207 -17.90 -4.08 2.94
CA ASN A 207 -19.25 -4.59 3.15
C ASN A 207 -19.38 -5.90 3.92
N GLU A 208 -18.30 -6.55 4.33
CA GLU A 208 -18.40 -7.83 5.02
C GLU A 208 -17.90 -7.79 6.45
N PRO A 209 -18.76 -7.48 7.45
CA PRO A 209 -18.39 -7.62 8.84
C PRO A 209 -18.36 -9.08 9.32
N HIS A 210 -18.92 -10.06 8.59
CA HIS A 210 -19.21 -11.39 9.11
C HIS A 210 -18.93 -12.54 8.14
N GLY A 211 -17.86 -12.48 7.35
CA GLY A 211 -17.48 -13.57 6.45
C GLY A 211 -16.34 -14.43 6.98
N ASP A 212 -16.31 -15.71 6.60
CA ASP A 212 -15.12 -16.54 6.72
C ASP A 212 -13.96 -15.89 5.97
N PRO A 213 -12.73 -15.87 6.54
CA PRO A 213 -11.57 -15.33 5.83
C PRO A 213 -11.45 -15.95 4.45
N LYS A 214 -11.36 -15.13 3.40
CA LYS A 214 -11.14 -15.63 2.02
C LYS A 214 -9.87 -16.48 1.98
N PRO A 215 -9.77 -17.50 1.10
CA PRO A 215 -8.63 -18.42 1.05
C PRO A 215 -7.25 -17.77 1.07
N PRO A 216 -6.99 -16.65 0.35
CA PRO A 216 -5.70 -15.97 0.43
C PRO A 216 -5.33 -15.53 1.85
N HIS A 217 -6.27 -15.02 2.63
CA HIS A 217 -6.01 -14.58 3.99
C HIS A 217 -5.57 -15.73 4.91
N LYS A 218 -6.21 -16.91 4.77
CA LYS A 218 -5.80 -18.12 5.52
C LYS A 218 -4.39 -18.58 5.14
N LEU A 219 -4.01 -18.40 3.86
CA LEU A 219 -2.66 -18.67 3.39
C LEU A 219 -1.65 -17.71 4.04
N PHE A 220 -1.90 -16.41 3.97
CA PHE A 220 -1.01 -15.39 4.52
C PHE A 220 -0.83 -15.53 6.03
N ALA A 221 -1.86 -15.98 6.73
CA ALA A 221 -1.83 -16.29 8.16
C ALA A 221 -1.19 -17.65 8.50
N SER A 222 -0.64 -18.40 7.55
CA SER A 222 0.01 -19.66 7.84
C SER A 222 1.47 -19.49 8.27
N SER A 223 1.94 -20.29 9.24
CA SER A 223 3.30 -20.19 9.78
C SER A 223 4.42 -20.50 8.77
N TRP A 224 4.10 -21.13 7.66
CA TRP A 224 5.04 -21.50 6.60
C TRP A 224 5.06 -20.46 5.45
N PHE A 225 4.12 -19.55 5.41
CA PHE A 225 4.00 -18.56 4.34
C PHE A 225 5.23 -17.64 4.21
N PRO A 226 5.88 -17.17 5.28
CA PRO A 226 7.13 -16.43 5.15
C PRO A 226 8.21 -17.18 4.36
N GLN A 227 8.30 -18.49 4.54
CA GLN A 227 9.25 -19.32 3.80
C GLN A 227 8.85 -19.44 2.32
N LEU A 228 7.55 -19.54 2.03
CA LEU A 228 7.04 -19.53 0.67
C LEU A 228 7.38 -18.22 -0.03
N MET A 229 7.20 -17.09 0.63
CA MET A 229 7.55 -15.76 0.09
C MET A 229 9.02 -15.70 -0.33
N LYS A 230 9.92 -16.21 0.51
CA LYS A 230 11.36 -16.24 0.23
C LYS A 230 11.70 -17.10 -0.99
N TRP A 231 11.05 -18.24 -1.14
CA TRP A 231 11.34 -19.19 -2.22
C TRP A 231 10.76 -18.78 -3.56
N THR A 232 9.55 -18.26 -3.59
CA THR A 232 8.80 -18.05 -4.85
C THR A 232 8.94 -16.65 -5.40
N GLY A 233 9.50 -15.70 -4.63
CA GLY A 233 9.33 -14.28 -4.97
C GLY A 233 7.84 -13.94 -5.02
N PHE A 234 7.14 -14.22 -3.93
CA PHE A 234 5.68 -14.15 -3.81
C PHE A 234 5.02 -12.90 -4.42
N PRO A 235 5.63 -11.69 -4.38
CA PRO A 235 5.04 -10.54 -5.04
C PRO A 235 4.74 -10.79 -6.52
N ARG A 236 5.68 -11.43 -7.25
CA ARG A 236 5.44 -11.82 -8.65
C ARG A 236 4.23 -12.73 -8.79
N VAL A 237 4.08 -13.69 -7.87
CA VAL A 237 2.93 -14.61 -7.85
C VAL A 237 1.65 -13.85 -7.53
N ALA A 238 1.67 -12.92 -6.58
CA ALA A 238 0.52 -12.10 -6.23
C ALA A 238 0.08 -11.21 -7.40
N TYR A 239 1.03 -10.53 -8.05
CA TYR A 239 0.74 -9.72 -9.24
C TYR A 239 0.20 -10.58 -10.38
N ALA A 240 0.79 -11.75 -10.66
CA ALA A 240 0.31 -12.66 -11.69
C ALA A 240 -1.08 -13.21 -11.38
N ALA A 241 -1.38 -13.52 -10.11
CA ALA A 241 -2.67 -14.07 -9.69
C ALA A 241 -3.79 -13.01 -9.72
N SER A 242 -3.48 -11.78 -9.33
CA SER A 242 -4.43 -10.67 -9.21
C SER A 242 -4.49 -9.80 -10.47
N ALA A 243 -3.55 -9.97 -11.39
CA ALA A 243 -3.44 -9.13 -12.57
C ALA A 243 -4.32 -9.63 -13.72
N TYR A 244 -5.34 -8.88 -14.03
CA TYR A 244 -5.89 -8.76 -15.37
C TYR A 244 -4.95 -7.80 -16.12
N ARG A 245 -4.28 -8.26 -17.20
CA ARG A 245 -3.35 -7.43 -17.97
C ARG A 245 -2.07 -7.04 -17.19
N VAL A 246 -1.38 -8.04 -16.65
CA VAL A 246 -0.05 -7.82 -16.03
C VAL A 246 0.95 -7.22 -17.03
N GLU A 247 0.74 -7.47 -18.31
CA GLU A 247 1.50 -6.93 -19.45
C GLU A 247 1.40 -5.41 -19.59
N ASP A 248 0.43 -4.77 -18.95
CA ASP A 248 0.31 -3.30 -18.93
C ASP A 248 1.22 -2.67 -17.86
N ILE A 249 1.78 -3.46 -16.95
CA ILE A 249 2.74 -2.99 -15.96
C ILE A 249 4.15 -3.11 -16.56
N GLU A 250 4.89 -2.01 -16.57
CA GLU A 250 6.26 -2.03 -17.08
C GLU A 250 7.12 -3.08 -16.38
N PRO A 251 7.91 -3.89 -17.12
CA PRO A 251 8.75 -4.93 -16.55
C PRO A 251 9.67 -4.45 -15.43
N LYS A 252 10.29 -3.27 -15.57
CA LYS A 252 11.17 -2.70 -14.55
C LYS A 252 10.43 -2.39 -13.24
N VAL A 253 9.15 -1.99 -13.30
CA VAL A 253 8.32 -1.72 -12.11
C VAL A 253 8.07 -3.02 -11.35
N LEU A 254 7.70 -4.09 -12.05
CA LEU A 254 7.53 -5.41 -11.44
C LEU A 254 8.83 -5.96 -10.85
N ALA A 255 9.96 -5.74 -11.55
CA ALA A 255 11.27 -6.15 -11.07
C ALA A 255 11.65 -5.41 -9.77
N ARG A 256 11.42 -4.10 -9.72
CA ARG A 256 11.68 -3.28 -8.53
C ARG A 256 10.80 -3.68 -7.34
N LEU A 257 9.50 -3.76 -7.51
CA LEU A 257 8.58 -4.22 -6.45
C LEU A 257 8.95 -5.62 -5.96
N GLY A 258 9.33 -6.52 -6.87
CA GLY A 258 9.83 -7.85 -6.53
C GLY A 258 11.15 -7.84 -5.77
N TYR A 259 12.03 -6.89 -6.05
CA TYR A 259 13.29 -6.68 -5.33
C TYR A 259 13.04 -6.14 -3.92
N GLU A 260 12.25 -5.09 -3.79
CA GLU A 260 11.94 -4.46 -2.50
C GLU A 260 11.27 -5.42 -1.52
N CYS A 261 10.47 -6.36 -2.01
CA CYS A 261 9.90 -7.43 -1.16
C CYS A 261 10.93 -8.47 -0.68
N LYS A 262 12.18 -8.38 -1.09
CA LYS A 262 13.28 -9.25 -0.62
C LYS A 262 14.18 -8.58 0.41
N TYR A 263 13.92 -7.35 0.80
CA TYR A 263 14.65 -6.73 1.90
C TYR A 263 14.60 -7.60 3.15
N ALA A 264 15.72 -7.62 3.88
CA ALA A 264 15.84 -8.46 5.07
C ALA A 264 14.72 -8.16 6.07
N GLY A 265 14.05 -9.21 6.54
CA GLY A 265 12.98 -9.13 7.53
C GLY A 265 11.56 -9.01 6.97
N ILE A 266 11.37 -8.64 5.68
CA ILE A 266 10.02 -8.44 5.13
C ILE A 266 9.15 -9.69 5.22
N ALA A 267 9.67 -10.85 4.84
CA ALA A 267 8.85 -12.05 4.79
C ALA A 267 8.25 -12.42 6.15
N GLU A 268 9.00 -12.20 7.24
CA GLU A 268 8.54 -12.44 8.60
C GLU A 268 7.67 -11.32 9.13
N ALA A 269 8.05 -10.07 8.91
CA ALA A 269 7.38 -8.90 9.47
C ALA A 269 6.04 -8.63 8.78
N SER A 270 6.01 -8.59 7.44
CA SER A 270 4.80 -8.25 6.68
C SER A 270 3.65 -9.25 6.89
N THR A 271 3.97 -10.50 7.23
CA THR A 271 2.95 -11.50 7.52
C THR A 271 2.40 -11.42 8.94
N ARG A 272 3.08 -10.71 9.85
CA ARG A 272 2.63 -10.53 11.25
C ARG A 272 1.25 -9.90 11.35
N GLN A 273 0.93 -8.94 10.50
CA GLN A 273 -0.39 -8.30 10.48
C GLN A 273 -1.55 -9.30 10.26
N PHE A 274 -1.30 -10.44 9.60
CA PHE A 274 -2.32 -11.49 9.43
C PHE A 274 -2.47 -12.42 10.65
N HIS A 275 -1.59 -12.30 11.65
CA HIS A 275 -1.57 -13.12 12.85
C HIS A 275 -1.99 -12.38 14.12
N THR A 276 -1.81 -11.05 14.14
CA THR A 276 -1.90 -10.27 15.38
C THR A 276 -3.30 -9.74 15.66
N THR A 277 -4.15 -9.65 14.65
CA THR A 277 -5.55 -9.21 14.81
C THR A 277 -6.48 -10.34 14.40
N SER A 278 -7.55 -10.58 15.17
CA SER A 278 -8.62 -11.43 14.67
C SER A 278 -9.34 -10.69 13.53
N LEU A 279 -9.61 -11.39 12.43
CA LEU A 279 -10.34 -10.79 11.31
C LEU A 279 -11.69 -10.23 11.72
N GLU A 280 -12.37 -10.93 12.64
CA GLU A 280 -13.66 -10.51 13.18
C GLU A 280 -13.57 -9.15 13.90
N GLN A 281 -12.56 -8.98 14.77
CA GLN A 281 -12.35 -7.72 15.47
C GLN A 281 -11.94 -6.60 14.51
N GLU A 282 -11.05 -6.89 13.57
CA GLU A 282 -10.63 -5.93 12.54
C GLU A 282 -11.83 -5.41 11.73
N LEU A 283 -12.70 -6.32 11.29
CA LEU A 283 -13.87 -5.95 10.51
C LEU A 283 -14.89 -5.16 11.34
N ALA A 284 -15.06 -5.51 12.62
CA ALA A 284 -15.94 -4.77 13.53
C ALA A 284 -15.44 -3.34 13.76
N ASP A 285 -14.15 -3.17 14.04
CA ASP A 285 -13.53 -1.87 14.27
C ASP A 285 -13.65 -0.98 13.03
N ARG A 286 -13.39 -1.54 11.84
CA ARG A 286 -13.51 -0.82 10.56
C ARG A 286 -14.95 -0.46 10.23
N HIS A 287 -15.89 -1.36 10.47
CA HIS A 287 -17.30 -1.12 10.21
C HIS A 287 -17.83 0.06 11.02
N GLU A 288 -17.42 0.17 12.29
CA GLU A 288 -17.78 1.31 13.14
C GLU A 288 -17.29 2.65 12.57
N VAL A 289 -16.06 2.66 12.01
CA VAL A 289 -15.49 3.87 11.40
C VAL A 289 -16.16 4.20 10.08
N LEU A 290 -16.23 3.19 9.19
CA LEU A 290 -16.69 3.39 7.81
C LEU A 290 -18.15 3.83 7.74
N PHE A 291 -19.01 3.25 8.59
CA PHE A 291 -20.46 3.40 8.43
C PHE A 291 -21.12 4.39 9.37
N GLY A 292 -20.37 5.10 10.18
CA GLY A 292 -21.00 6.03 11.13
C GLY A 292 -20.28 7.35 11.35
N LYS A 293 -19.02 7.45 11.01
CA LYS A 293 -18.17 8.55 11.51
C LYS A 293 -17.41 9.34 10.45
N MET A 294 -17.33 8.88 9.20
CA MET A 294 -16.60 9.62 8.16
C MET A 294 -17.34 10.88 7.74
N THR A 295 -16.77 12.02 8.02
CA THR A 295 -17.33 13.34 7.70
C THR A 295 -16.69 13.96 6.45
N MET A 296 -15.45 13.57 6.13
CA MET A 296 -14.75 14.04 4.93
C MET A 296 -15.32 13.40 3.66
N PRO A 297 -15.11 14.02 2.48
CA PRO A 297 -15.36 13.36 1.21
C PRO A 297 -14.52 12.08 1.04
N VAL A 298 -15.15 10.99 0.56
CA VAL A 298 -14.50 9.70 0.32
C VAL A 298 -14.74 9.23 -1.11
N LEU A 299 -13.67 8.92 -1.82
CA LEU A 299 -13.70 8.21 -3.09
C LEU A 299 -13.35 6.74 -2.89
N PHE A 300 -14.30 5.85 -3.11
CA PHE A 300 -14.06 4.42 -3.24
C PHE A 300 -13.62 4.13 -4.68
N LEU A 301 -12.32 4.04 -4.91
CA LEU A 301 -11.72 3.81 -6.22
C LEU A 301 -11.37 2.33 -6.37
N GLN A 302 -11.95 1.66 -7.36
CA GLN A 302 -11.93 0.21 -7.47
C GLN A 302 -11.59 -0.25 -8.87
N GLY A 303 -10.74 -1.30 -8.98
CA GLY A 303 -10.54 -2.01 -10.23
C GLY A 303 -11.71 -2.97 -10.51
N ASN A 304 -12.34 -2.84 -11.68
CA ASN A 304 -13.51 -3.66 -12.03
C ASN A 304 -13.17 -5.07 -12.52
N ARG A 305 -11.88 -5.43 -12.57
CA ARG A 305 -11.36 -6.73 -13.03
C ARG A 305 -10.58 -7.48 -11.95
N ASP A 306 -10.75 -7.10 -10.70
CA ASP A 306 -10.16 -7.86 -9.59
C ASP A 306 -10.83 -9.23 -9.48
N PRO A 307 -10.07 -10.34 -9.53
CA PRO A 307 -10.65 -11.68 -9.39
C PRO A 307 -11.11 -12.02 -7.97
N GLY A 308 -10.69 -11.23 -6.98
CA GLY A 308 -10.99 -11.48 -5.56
C GLY A 308 -11.99 -10.50 -4.95
N GLN A 309 -12.25 -9.38 -5.62
CA GLN A 309 -13.15 -8.33 -5.15
C GLN A 309 -13.99 -7.81 -6.32
N HIS A 310 -15.28 -8.12 -6.32
CA HIS A 310 -16.16 -7.82 -7.45
C HIS A 310 -16.84 -6.45 -7.31
N PRO A 311 -17.19 -5.77 -8.43
CA PRO A 311 -17.86 -4.46 -8.40
C PRO A 311 -19.10 -4.42 -7.52
N GLU A 312 -19.90 -5.48 -7.49
CA GLU A 312 -21.10 -5.59 -6.70
C GLU A 312 -20.86 -5.44 -5.19
N GLU A 313 -19.63 -5.70 -4.73
CA GLU A 313 -19.24 -5.52 -3.32
C GLU A 313 -19.09 -4.04 -2.94
N TYR A 314 -19.07 -3.14 -3.91
CA TYR A 314 -18.80 -1.71 -3.70
C TYR A 314 -19.94 -0.78 -4.09
N GLU A 315 -20.86 -1.21 -4.94
CA GLU A 315 -21.90 -0.36 -5.52
C GLU A 315 -22.77 0.36 -4.48
N TYR A 316 -22.96 -0.24 -3.31
CA TYR A 316 -23.76 0.36 -2.22
C TYR A 316 -22.93 1.04 -1.14
N THR A 317 -21.61 1.01 -1.22
CA THR A 317 -20.75 1.64 -0.20
C THR A 317 -21.06 3.13 0.00
N PRO A 318 -21.39 3.93 -1.05
CA PRO A 318 -21.80 5.32 -0.86
C PRO A 318 -23.05 5.51 0.00
N ASN A 319 -23.91 4.50 0.13
CA ASN A 319 -25.11 4.60 0.95
C ASN A 319 -24.80 4.64 2.46
N PHE A 320 -23.60 4.26 2.86
CA PHE A 320 -23.16 4.20 4.24
C PHE A 320 -22.23 5.35 4.65
N VAL A 321 -21.69 6.08 3.67
CA VAL A 321 -20.78 7.22 3.89
C VAL A 321 -21.42 8.47 3.29
N ALA A 322 -21.79 9.42 4.12
CA ALA A 322 -22.59 10.59 3.71
C ALA A 322 -22.02 11.36 2.50
N ASN A 323 -20.68 11.44 2.42
CA ASN A 323 -19.95 12.11 1.33
C ASN A 323 -19.15 11.10 0.48
N GLY A 324 -19.64 9.85 0.40
CA GLY A 324 -18.99 8.77 -0.33
C GLY A 324 -19.43 8.72 -1.79
N ARG A 325 -18.49 8.38 -2.68
CA ARG A 325 -18.77 8.03 -4.07
C ARG A 325 -17.89 6.86 -4.52
N VAL A 326 -18.42 6.02 -5.40
CA VAL A 326 -17.68 4.93 -6.04
C VAL A 326 -17.30 5.32 -7.45
N GLN A 327 -16.08 4.98 -7.84
CA GLN A 327 -15.62 5.04 -9.22
C GLN A 327 -14.85 3.77 -9.55
N PHE A 328 -15.14 3.18 -10.73
CA PHE A 328 -14.45 2.00 -11.22
C PHE A 328 -13.41 2.39 -12.27
N ILE A 329 -12.24 1.74 -12.16
CA ILE A 329 -11.17 1.78 -13.16
C ILE A 329 -11.20 0.44 -13.92
N ASP A 330 -11.01 0.46 -15.24
CA ASP A 330 -10.83 -0.77 -16.01
C ASP A 330 -9.44 -1.35 -15.74
N GLY A 331 -9.32 -2.03 -14.62
CA GLY A 331 -8.07 -2.55 -14.08
C GLY A 331 -8.29 -3.66 -13.07
N ASN A 332 -7.19 -4.29 -12.69
CA ASN A 332 -7.15 -5.38 -11.70
C ASN A 332 -7.03 -4.86 -10.27
N HIS A 333 -6.63 -5.74 -9.34
CA HIS A 333 -6.34 -5.37 -7.95
C HIS A 333 -5.31 -4.25 -7.83
N PHE A 334 -4.32 -4.20 -8.73
CA PHE A 334 -3.23 -3.22 -8.77
C PHE A 334 -3.45 -2.20 -9.89
N PHE A 335 -4.66 -1.65 -9.99
CA PHE A 335 -5.02 -0.72 -11.06
C PHE A 335 -4.18 0.57 -11.05
N GLN A 336 -3.60 0.97 -9.94
CA GLN A 336 -2.64 2.07 -9.84
C GLN A 336 -1.36 1.81 -10.66
N LEU A 337 -1.06 0.54 -10.95
CA LEU A 337 0.07 0.12 -11.78
C LEU A 337 -0.32 -0.21 -13.22
N CYS A 338 -1.46 -0.90 -13.44
CA CYS A 338 -1.87 -1.35 -14.78
C CYS A 338 -2.75 -0.35 -15.54
N ALA A 339 -3.29 0.67 -14.87
CA ALA A 339 -4.08 1.76 -15.46
C ALA A 339 -3.72 3.10 -14.79
N PRO A 340 -2.43 3.49 -14.81
CA PRO A 340 -1.94 4.60 -14.00
C PRO A 340 -2.57 5.93 -14.38
N GLU A 341 -2.76 6.22 -15.67
CA GLU A 341 -3.34 7.49 -16.13
C GLU A 341 -4.79 7.64 -15.68
N ALA A 342 -5.61 6.59 -15.85
CA ALA A 342 -7.01 6.61 -15.43
C ALA A 342 -7.13 6.73 -13.90
N THR A 343 -6.24 6.09 -13.17
CA THR A 343 -6.16 6.17 -11.72
C THR A 343 -5.79 7.56 -11.24
N THR A 344 -4.74 8.14 -11.83
CA THR A 344 -4.29 9.50 -11.51
C THR A 344 -5.35 10.55 -11.81
N GLU A 345 -6.03 10.44 -12.96
CA GLU A 345 -7.09 11.37 -13.34
C GLU A 345 -8.30 11.30 -12.39
N ALA A 346 -8.67 10.09 -11.98
CA ALA A 346 -9.73 9.90 -10.97
C ALA A 346 -9.36 10.56 -9.63
N MET A 347 -8.11 10.36 -9.17
CA MET A 347 -7.58 11.01 -7.96
C MET A 347 -7.55 12.52 -8.12
N ARG A 348 -6.99 13.06 -9.21
CA ARG A 348 -6.86 14.49 -9.50
C ARG A 348 -8.23 15.17 -9.49
N THR A 349 -9.21 14.58 -10.18
CA THR A 349 -10.59 15.07 -10.22
C THR A 349 -11.21 15.11 -8.82
N PHE A 350 -11.04 14.05 -8.05
CA PHE A 350 -11.58 13.96 -6.71
C PHE A 350 -10.91 14.95 -5.75
N LEU A 351 -9.59 15.01 -5.74
CA LEU A 351 -8.81 15.88 -4.87
C LEU A 351 -9.05 17.38 -5.17
N SER A 352 -9.52 17.71 -6.38
CA SER A 352 -9.92 19.08 -6.74
C SER A 352 -11.32 19.49 -6.25
N THR A 353 -12.08 18.56 -5.66
CA THR A 353 -13.40 18.89 -5.11
C THR A 353 -13.29 19.74 -3.83
N PRO A 354 -14.22 20.68 -3.58
CA PRO A 354 -14.19 21.43 -2.33
C PRO A 354 -14.21 20.49 -1.12
N THR A 355 -13.44 20.83 -0.09
CA THR A 355 -13.58 20.22 1.23
C THR A 355 -14.90 20.63 1.85
N ALA A 356 -15.52 19.77 2.65
CA ALA A 356 -16.69 20.18 3.43
C ALA A 356 -16.33 21.43 4.26
N ASP A 357 -17.24 22.42 4.29
CA ASP A 357 -17.06 23.58 5.14
C ASP A 357 -16.85 23.10 6.59
N ARG A 358 -15.68 23.37 7.11
CA ARG A 358 -15.32 23.12 8.49
C ARG A 358 -15.74 24.35 9.30
N GLY A 359 -17.06 24.41 9.58
CA GLY A 359 -17.61 25.48 10.45
C GLY A 359 -17.16 25.36 11.88
#